data_cef613e1c5bd53e0becfb125ed0b92dc
#
_entry.id   cef613e1c5bd53e0becfb125ed0b92dc
#
_cell.length_a   1.000
_cell.length_b   1.000
_cell.length_c   1.000
_cell.angle_alpha   90.00
_cell.angle_beta   90.00
_cell.angle_gamma   90.00
#
_symmetry.space_group_name_H-M   'P 1'
#
loop_
_entity.id
_entity.type
_entity.pdbx_description
1 polymer ?
#
loop_
_entity_poly.entity_id
_entity_poly.type
_entity_poly.pdbx_seq_one_letter_code
_entity_poly.pdbx_strand_id
1 'polypeptide(L)'
;MKKNLKCLTALCMAGAMISLTGCGSSSQSTSADTTAGSATSEATTSAESTASGNGSKTVIEYWHCNAENQGGLTVDELVKNFNENNDHIEVVAKYNPDMYKGLMQNLQAEAATGNTPALVQIGWAFLDYFSNNFSYTSPQEIIDQYDASDKTFLTDNFLPNVLDLAVNSDGVQVGIPYSLSSPVLYINRDLLKEAGLSEEGPKTWEEVDSFARTVQE
;
A
#
# COMPACT_ATOMS: atom_id res chain seq x y z
N MET A 1 -36.41 -39.35 16.73
CA MET A 1 -35.81 -39.96 17.93
C MET A 1 -34.72 -39.01 18.35
N LYS A 2 -34.95 -38.14 19.37
CA LYS A 2 -34.43 -38.21 20.75
C LYS A 2 -32.90 -38.39 20.76
N LYS A 3 -32.05 -37.48 21.28
CA LYS A 3 -32.06 -36.92 22.64
C LYS A 3 -31.07 -35.72 22.75
N ASN A 4 -31.47 -34.77 23.54
CA ASN A 4 -30.73 -33.72 24.28
C ASN A 4 -29.46 -34.22 24.94
N LEU A 5 -28.48 -33.32 25.10
CA LEU A 5 -27.84 -33.16 26.40
C LEU A 5 -27.20 -31.77 26.55
N LYS A 6 -27.61 -31.09 27.60
CA LYS A 6 -27.10 -29.84 28.19
C LYS A 6 -25.86 -30.11 29.01
N CYS A 7 -24.92 -29.17 29.11
CA CYS A 7 -24.15 -28.79 30.30
C CYS A 7 -23.32 -27.55 29.93
N LEU A 8 -23.56 -26.46 30.36
CA LEU A 8 -23.44 -25.58 31.48
C LEU A 8 -22.19 -25.83 32.34
N THR A 9 -21.16 -24.97 32.20
CA THR A 9 -20.27 -24.62 33.30
C THR A 9 -19.69 -23.24 33.07
N ALA A 10 -20.18 -22.27 33.84
CA ALA A 10 -19.58 -21.00 34.11
C ALA A 10 -18.44 -21.21 35.12
N LEU A 11 -17.30 -20.59 34.91
CA LEU A 11 -16.31 -20.39 35.97
C LEU A 11 -15.76 -18.96 35.91
N CYS A 12 -16.23 -18.15 36.84
CA CYS A 12 -15.64 -16.89 37.23
C CYS A 12 -14.30 -17.14 37.91
N MET A 13 -13.26 -16.36 37.53
CA MET A 13 -12.15 -16.05 38.43
C MET A 13 -11.83 -14.57 38.37
N ALA A 14 -12.18 -13.93 39.45
CA ALA A 14 -11.73 -12.61 39.86
C ALA A 14 -10.43 -12.72 40.64
N GLY A 15 -9.60 -11.68 40.59
CA GLY A 15 -8.59 -11.41 41.60
C GLY A 15 -7.15 -11.40 41.12
N ALA A 16 -6.46 -10.30 41.07
CA ALA A 16 -5.75 -9.65 42.11
C ALA A 16 -4.95 -8.48 41.58
N MET A 17 -5.24 -7.30 42.05
CA MET A 17 -4.37 -6.11 41.99
C MET A 17 -3.25 -6.30 43.00
N ILE A 18 -1.99 -6.13 42.55
CA ILE A 18 -0.87 -5.89 43.47
C ILE A 18 -0.26 -4.56 43.14
N SER A 19 -0.58 -3.59 43.98
CA SER A 19 0.10 -2.30 44.14
C SER A 19 1.38 -2.49 44.92
N LEU A 20 2.52 -2.13 44.36
CA LEU A 20 3.77 -1.92 45.12
C LEU A 20 4.17 -0.45 45.01
N THR A 21 3.88 0.25 46.11
CA THR A 21 4.51 1.51 46.47
C THR A 21 5.86 1.19 47.11
N GLY A 22 6.92 1.82 46.65
CA GLY A 22 8.25 1.77 47.24
C GLY A 22 8.92 3.13 47.20
N CYS A 23 8.80 3.88 48.29
CA CYS A 23 9.54 5.12 48.58
C CYS A 23 10.89 4.75 49.21
N GLY A 24 11.97 5.50 48.90
CA GLY A 24 13.25 5.39 49.64
C GLY A 24 14.39 6.20 49.02
N SER A 25 14.52 7.41 49.42
CA SER A 25 15.59 8.34 49.84
C SER A 25 17.07 8.11 49.46
N SER A 26 17.60 9.16 48.85
CA SER A 26 18.86 9.94 49.08
C SER A 26 20.20 9.24 49.27
N SER A 27 21.20 9.58 48.43
CA SER A 27 22.43 10.34 48.78
C SER A 27 23.39 10.45 47.58
N GLN A 28 23.67 11.59 47.16
CA GLN A 28 24.85 12.43 46.92
C GLN A 28 26.18 11.79 46.40
N SER A 29 26.61 12.41 45.28
CA SER A 29 27.95 12.86 44.83
C SER A 29 28.80 11.85 44.04
N THR A 30 29.25 12.13 42.88
CA THR A 30 30.28 13.01 42.38
C THR A 30 30.48 12.88 40.86
N SER A 31 30.88 13.96 40.25
CA SER A 31 31.16 14.29 38.87
C SER A 31 31.98 13.29 38.05
N ALA A 32 31.61 13.08 36.80
CA ALA A 32 32.53 13.01 35.65
C ALA A 32 31.74 13.30 34.34
N ASP A 33 32.20 14.30 33.66
CA ASP A 33 31.88 14.83 32.37
C ASP A 33 32.04 13.80 31.24
N THR A 34 31.05 13.55 30.42
CA THR A 34 31.25 13.09 29.02
C THR A 34 30.01 13.44 28.20
N THR A 35 30.21 14.32 27.27
CA THR A 35 29.33 14.79 26.21
C THR A 35 28.76 13.65 25.39
N ALA A 36 27.45 13.48 25.37
CA ALA A 36 26.75 12.70 24.36
C ALA A 36 25.46 13.42 23.99
N GLY A 37 25.35 13.72 22.70
CA GLY A 37 24.31 14.57 22.13
C GLY A 37 22.90 14.03 22.36
N SER A 38 22.05 14.92 22.81
CA SER A 38 20.61 14.74 22.93
C SER A 38 19.99 14.79 21.53
N ALA A 39 19.52 13.65 21.03
CA ALA A 39 18.60 13.63 19.90
C ALA A 39 17.22 13.99 20.44
N THR A 40 16.84 15.21 20.23
CA THR A 40 15.47 15.71 20.47
C THR A 40 14.55 15.08 19.44
N SER A 41 13.69 14.19 19.88
CA SER A 41 12.53 13.72 19.12
C SER A 41 11.53 14.86 19.05
N GLU A 42 11.51 15.58 17.95
CA GLU A 42 10.45 16.53 17.66
C GLU A 42 9.20 15.73 17.25
N ALA A 43 8.21 15.77 18.08
CA ALA A 43 6.85 15.35 17.78
C ALA A 43 6.31 16.25 16.66
N THR A 44 6.20 15.72 15.45
CA THR A 44 5.60 16.43 14.33
C THR A 44 4.11 16.52 14.57
N THR A 45 3.66 17.71 14.84
CA THR A 45 2.28 18.13 15.02
C THR A 45 1.48 17.86 13.75
N SER A 46 0.31 17.28 13.91
CA SER A 46 -0.72 17.09 12.87
C SER A 46 -0.91 18.37 12.07
N ALA A 47 -0.68 18.29 10.77
CA ALA A 47 -1.02 19.39 9.86
C ALA A 47 -2.54 19.37 9.62
N GLU A 48 -3.23 20.21 10.34
CA GLU A 48 -4.59 20.61 10.06
C GLU A 48 -4.59 21.39 8.73
N SER A 49 -5.32 20.89 7.75
CA SER A 49 -5.47 21.54 6.44
C SER A 49 -6.28 22.83 6.61
N THR A 50 -5.63 23.92 6.96
CA THR A 50 -6.22 25.25 6.90
C THR A 50 -5.92 25.87 5.55
N ALA A 51 -6.94 25.95 4.69
CA ALA A 51 -6.92 26.81 3.53
C ALA A 51 -6.77 28.26 4.01
N SER A 52 -5.53 28.76 3.99
CA SER A 52 -5.24 30.18 4.23
C SER A 52 -4.84 30.80 2.89
N GLY A 53 -5.71 31.66 2.37
CA GLY A 53 -5.44 32.43 1.16
C GLY A 53 -4.24 33.35 1.33
N ASN A 54 -3.16 33.03 0.68
CA ASN A 54 -2.13 33.94 0.17
C ASN A 54 -0.98 33.13 -0.48
N GLY A 55 -1.14 32.70 -1.74
CA GLY A 55 -0.01 32.28 -2.58
C GLY A 55 0.73 30.97 -2.20
N SER A 56 0.28 30.20 -1.18
CA SER A 56 0.88 28.91 -0.85
C SER A 56 0.11 27.77 -1.53
N LYS A 57 0.87 26.83 -2.13
CA LYS A 57 0.31 25.62 -2.72
C LYS A 57 -0.41 24.77 -1.66
N THR A 58 -1.48 24.07 -2.05
CA THR A 58 -2.08 23.03 -1.22
C THR A 58 -1.18 21.81 -1.25
N VAL A 59 -0.69 21.37 -0.09
CA VAL A 59 0.17 20.18 0.01
C VAL A 59 -0.70 18.95 0.18
N ILE A 60 -0.45 17.93 -0.65
CA ILE A 60 -1.13 16.63 -0.57
C ILE A 60 -0.11 15.50 -0.53
N GLU A 61 -0.41 14.42 0.20
CA GLU A 61 0.42 13.22 0.23
C GLU A 61 -0.01 12.21 -0.82
N TYR A 62 0.97 11.63 -1.50
CA TYR A 62 0.84 10.44 -2.34
C TYR A 62 1.61 9.28 -1.71
N TRP A 63 0.90 8.26 -1.26
CA TRP A 63 1.51 7.07 -0.67
C TRP A 63 1.72 5.98 -1.71
N HIS A 64 2.96 5.48 -1.81
CA HIS A 64 3.35 4.44 -2.74
C HIS A 64 4.24 3.40 -2.09
N CYS A 65 4.38 2.22 -2.73
CA CYS A 65 5.22 1.12 -2.27
C CYS A 65 6.42 0.83 -3.18
N ASN A 66 6.73 1.72 -4.11
CA ASN A 66 7.84 1.56 -5.03
C ASN A 66 9.15 1.91 -4.32
N ALA A 67 9.98 0.89 -4.01
CA ALA A 67 11.35 1.11 -3.54
C ALA A 67 12.20 1.76 -4.64
N GLU A 68 13.32 2.38 -4.27
CA GLU A 68 14.20 3.09 -5.20
C GLU A 68 14.55 2.26 -6.45
N ASN A 69 14.93 0.99 -6.24
CA ASN A 69 15.28 0.05 -7.31
C ASN A 69 14.05 -0.62 -7.98
N GLN A 70 12.85 -0.27 -7.59
CA GLN A 70 11.57 -0.80 -8.09
C GLN A 70 10.64 0.31 -8.58
N GLY A 71 11.20 1.36 -9.16
CA GLY A 71 10.45 2.47 -9.72
C GLY A 71 10.26 3.68 -8.79
N GLY A 72 10.87 3.69 -7.59
CA GLY A 72 10.83 4.83 -6.67
C GLY A 72 11.40 6.09 -7.30
N LEU A 73 12.56 5.99 -7.97
CA LEU A 73 13.14 7.12 -8.70
C LEU A 73 12.21 7.70 -9.78
N THR A 74 11.43 6.85 -10.44
CA THR A 74 10.42 7.31 -11.42
C THR A 74 9.28 8.05 -10.73
N VAL A 75 8.85 7.60 -9.54
CA VAL A 75 7.84 8.31 -8.74
C VAL A 75 8.37 9.69 -8.35
N ASP A 76 9.60 9.78 -7.87
CA ASP A 76 10.22 11.06 -7.49
C ASP A 76 10.30 12.02 -8.68
N GLU A 77 10.66 11.53 -9.87
CA GLU A 77 10.70 12.33 -11.09
C GLU A 77 9.30 12.81 -11.52
N LEU A 78 8.28 11.94 -11.47
CA LEU A 78 6.91 12.30 -11.79
C LEU A 78 6.37 13.36 -10.82
N VAL A 79 6.61 13.20 -9.52
CA VAL A 79 6.19 14.16 -8.50
C VAL A 79 6.92 15.49 -8.68
N LYS A 80 8.22 15.47 -8.94
CA LYS A 80 8.99 16.68 -9.25
C LYS A 80 8.42 17.41 -10.46
N ASN A 81 8.21 16.71 -11.57
CA ASN A 81 7.64 17.27 -12.79
C ASN A 81 6.26 17.87 -12.56
N PHE A 82 5.39 17.20 -11.79
CA PHE A 82 4.09 17.74 -11.42
C PHE A 82 4.23 19.04 -10.62
N ASN A 83 5.06 19.05 -9.59
CA ASN A 83 5.25 20.19 -8.69
C ASN A 83 5.86 21.42 -9.39
N GLU A 84 6.72 21.19 -10.39
CA GLU A 84 7.31 22.25 -11.21
C GLU A 84 6.31 22.89 -12.18
N ASN A 85 5.27 22.14 -12.58
CA ASN A 85 4.27 22.57 -13.55
C ASN A 85 2.90 22.89 -12.92
N ASN A 86 2.78 22.87 -11.59
CA ASN A 86 1.53 23.16 -10.90
C ASN A 86 1.76 24.25 -9.83
N ASP A 87 1.05 25.36 -9.96
CA ASP A 87 1.17 26.50 -9.05
C ASP A 87 0.22 26.43 -7.85
N HIS A 88 -0.71 25.48 -7.84
CA HIS A 88 -1.76 25.40 -6.83
C HIS A 88 -1.61 24.23 -5.87
N ILE A 89 -1.03 23.13 -6.34
CA ILE A 89 -0.89 21.88 -5.57
C ILE A 89 0.60 21.51 -5.51
N GLU A 90 1.02 21.02 -4.36
CA GLU A 90 2.31 20.37 -4.14
C GLU A 90 2.06 18.93 -3.68
N VAL A 91 2.59 17.96 -4.41
CA VAL A 91 2.54 16.54 -4.05
C VAL A 91 3.79 16.17 -3.28
N VAL A 92 3.62 15.49 -2.15
CA VAL A 92 4.70 14.88 -1.36
C VAL A 92 4.56 13.36 -1.49
N ALA A 93 5.52 12.72 -2.16
CA ALA A 93 5.56 11.26 -2.24
C ALA A 93 6.03 10.66 -0.91
N LYS A 94 5.30 9.65 -0.41
CA LYS A 94 5.63 8.94 0.82
C LYS A 94 5.78 7.44 0.53
N TYR A 95 7.02 6.97 0.55
CA TYR A 95 7.32 5.56 0.38
C TYR A 95 6.88 4.75 1.59
N ASN A 96 6.20 3.63 1.36
CA ASN A 96 5.79 2.65 2.36
C ASN A 96 6.50 1.32 2.08
N PRO A 97 7.31 0.80 3.02
CA PRO A 97 8.02 -0.47 2.85
C PRO A 97 7.05 -1.67 2.88
N ASP A 98 7.60 -2.86 2.58
CA ASP A 98 6.86 -4.13 2.53
C ASP A 98 5.75 -4.19 1.46
N MET A 99 5.97 -3.48 0.35
CA MET A 99 5.07 -3.49 -0.80
C MET A 99 3.63 -3.09 -0.41
N TYR A 100 2.64 -3.58 -1.15
CA TYR A 100 1.22 -3.26 -0.91
C TYR A 100 0.72 -3.71 0.46
N LYS A 101 1.30 -4.76 1.05
CA LYS A 101 0.91 -5.24 2.39
C LYS A 101 1.29 -4.23 3.48
N GLY A 102 2.52 -3.75 3.46
CA GLY A 102 2.99 -2.73 4.41
C GLY A 102 2.23 -1.42 4.24
N LEU A 103 2.03 -0.99 2.99
CA LEU A 103 1.24 0.20 2.69
C LEU A 103 -0.19 0.10 3.26
N MET A 104 -0.88 -1.04 3.07
CA MET A 104 -2.22 -1.25 3.60
C MET A 104 -2.27 -1.26 5.13
N GLN A 105 -1.26 -1.82 5.79
CA GLN A 105 -1.15 -1.79 7.26
C GLN A 105 -0.98 -0.36 7.78
N ASN A 106 -0.12 0.43 7.13
CA ASN A 106 0.07 1.84 7.48
C ASN A 106 -1.21 2.65 7.23
N LEU A 107 -1.89 2.41 6.11
CA LEU A 107 -3.15 3.07 5.79
C LEU A 107 -4.22 2.78 6.84
N GLN A 108 -4.33 1.53 7.30
CA GLN A 108 -5.26 1.16 8.37
C GLN A 108 -4.96 1.89 9.68
N ALA A 109 -3.69 1.97 10.05
CA ALA A 109 -3.27 2.64 11.28
C ALA A 109 -3.58 4.15 11.25
N GLU A 110 -3.27 4.80 10.14
CA GLU A 110 -3.49 6.25 9.99
C GLU A 110 -4.98 6.59 9.81
N ALA A 111 -5.74 5.76 9.09
CA ALA A 111 -7.19 5.94 8.95
C ALA A 111 -7.92 5.91 10.31
N ALA A 112 -7.45 5.09 11.26
CA ALA A 112 -8.01 5.04 12.61
C ALA A 112 -7.82 6.35 13.39
N THR A 113 -6.84 7.17 13.01
CA THR A 113 -6.56 8.49 13.60
C THR A 113 -7.15 9.65 12.79
N GLY A 114 -7.76 9.37 11.64
CA GLY A 114 -8.30 10.38 10.73
C GLY A 114 -7.25 10.96 9.76
N ASN A 115 -6.03 10.44 9.77
CA ASN A 115 -4.94 10.87 8.88
C ASN A 115 -4.86 9.96 7.67
N THR A 116 -5.52 10.30 6.58
CA THR A 116 -5.46 9.55 5.33
C THR A 116 -4.78 10.39 4.24
N PRO A 117 -3.99 9.76 3.36
CA PRO A 117 -3.40 10.47 2.24
C PRO A 117 -4.47 10.87 1.22
N ALA A 118 -4.20 11.91 0.44
CA ALA A 118 -5.07 12.30 -0.67
C ALA A 118 -5.01 11.28 -1.82
N LEU A 119 -3.85 10.66 -2.05
CA LEU A 119 -3.63 9.63 -3.07
C LEU A 119 -2.90 8.44 -2.45
N VAL A 120 -3.32 7.23 -2.83
CA VAL A 120 -2.70 5.99 -2.35
C VAL A 120 -2.62 4.95 -3.46
N GLN A 121 -1.47 4.28 -3.57
CA GLN A 121 -1.29 3.17 -4.48
C GLN A 121 -1.82 1.88 -3.87
N ILE A 122 -2.79 1.25 -4.50
CA ILE A 122 -3.41 0.01 -4.02
C ILE A 122 -3.01 -1.16 -4.92
N GLY A 123 -2.59 -2.28 -4.33
CA GLY A 123 -2.37 -3.50 -5.06
C GLY A 123 -3.70 -4.18 -5.43
N TRP A 124 -3.77 -4.73 -6.63
CA TRP A 124 -4.96 -5.41 -7.14
C TRP A 124 -5.58 -6.41 -6.14
N ALA A 125 -4.76 -7.20 -5.45
CA ALA A 125 -5.25 -8.16 -4.44
C ALA A 125 -5.91 -7.52 -3.21
N PHE A 126 -5.76 -6.21 -3.01
CA PHE A 126 -6.34 -5.47 -1.90
C PHE A 126 -7.52 -4.59 -2.31
N LEU A 127 -7.92 -4.60 -3.58
CA LEU A 127 -8.90 -3.67 -4.12
C LEU A 127 -10.26 -3.77 -3.42
N ASP A 128 -10.83 -4.98 -3.31
CA ASP A 128 -12.09 -5.23 -2.61
C ASP A 128 -11.99 -4.91 -1.12
N TYR A 129 -10.88 -5.30 -0.49
CA TYR A 129 -10.66 -4.96 0.91
C TYR A 129 -10.64 -3.44 1.12
N PHE A 130 -9.92 -2.71 0.28
CA PHE A 130 -9.85 -1.26 0.34
C PHE A 130 -11.23 -0.62 0.14
N SER A 131 -11.93 -0.97 -0.93
CA SER A 131 -13.22 -0.37 -1.27
C SER A 131 -14.31 -0.64 -0.22
N ASN A 132 -14.22 -1.75 0.51
CA ASN A 132 -15.19 -2.11 1.55
C ASN A 132 -14.87 -1.54 2.94
N ASN A 133 -13.62 -1.09 3.19
CA ASN A 133 -13.19 -0.70 4.54
C ASN A 133 -12.70 0.75 4.66
N PHE A 134 -12.51 1.45 3.54
CA PHE A 134 -12.06 2.83 3.53
C PHE A 134 -13.02 3.72 2.77
N SER A 135 -13.16 4.97 3.23
CA SER A 135 -13.84 6.00 2.44
C SER A 135 -12.90 6.48 1.33
N TYR A 136 -13.40 6.51 0.11
CA TYR A 136 -12.67 7.02 -1.05
C TYR A 136 -13.65 7.70 -2.01
N THR A 137 -13.14 8.50 -2.93
CA THR A 137 -13.88 9.03 -4.06
C THR A 137 -13.37 8.37 -5.32
N SER A 138 -14.26 7.79 -6.11
CA SER A 138 -13.86 7.11 -7.34
C SER A 138 -13.34 8.12 -8.39
N PRO A 139 -12.43 7.71 -9.30
CA PRO A 139 -11.94 8.59 -10.35
C PRO A 139 -13.06 9.19 -11.20
N GLN A 140 -14.09 8.43 -11.52
CA GLN A 140 -15.21 8.92 -12.33
C GLN A 140 -16.03 9.96 -11.56
N GLU A 141 -16.26 9.79 -10.27
CA GLU A 141 -16.94 10.80 -9.44
C GLU A 141 -16.16 12.12 -9.40
N ILE A 142 -14.82 12.05 -9.30
CA ILE A 142 -13.96 13.25 -9.34
C ILE A 142 -14.09 13.95 -10.70
N ILE A 143 -13.99 13.21 -11.80
CA ILE A 143 -14.12 13.74 -13.16
C ILE A 143 -15.52 14.37 -13.37
N ASP A 144 -16.58 13.66 -12.99
CA ASP A 144 -17.95 14.15 -13.16
C ASP A 144 -18.25 15.42 -12.35
N GLN A 145 -17.63 15.54 -11.19
CA GLN A 145 -17.84 16.67 -10.29
C GLN A 145 -17.00 17.90 -10.67
N TYR A 146 -15.75 17.70 -11.07
CA TYR A 146 -14.78 18.79 -11.18
C TYR A 146 -14.33 19.08 -12.62
N ASP A 147 -14.42 18.12 -13.53
CA ASP A 147 -14.04 18.31 -14.94
C ASP A 147 -15.01 17.61 -15.90
N ALA A 148 -16.18 18.20 -16.07
CA ALA A 148 -17.18 17.67 -16.98
C ALA A 148 -16.73 17.64 -18.46
N SER A 149 -15.64 18.33 -18.82
CA SER A 149 -15.06 18.29 -20.17
C SER A 149 -14.26 17.02 -20.43
N ASP A 150 -13.85 16.31 -19.37
CA ASP A 150 -12.97 15.14 -19.43
C ASP A 150 -13.70 13.82 -19.06
N LYS A 151 -15.01 13.78 -19.29
CA LYS A 151 -15.87 12.63 -18.91
C LYS A 151 -15.44 11.31 -19.52
N THR A 152 -14.80 11.33 -20.67
CA THR A 152 -14.30 10.13 -21.37
C THR A 152 -12.83 9.83 -21.10
N PHE A 153 -12.18 10.59 -20.19
CA PHE A 153 -10.75 10.46 -19.94
C PHE A 153 -10.32 9.00 -19.72
N LEU A 154 -11.01 8.26 -18.85
CA LEU A 154 -10.65 6.87 -18.55
C LEU A 154 -10.79 5.98 -19.78
N THR A 155 -11.90 6.07 -20.51
CA THR A 155 -12.16 5.23 -21.67
C THR A 155 -11.33 5.58 -22.89
N ASP A 156 -10.90 6.84 -23.02
CA ASP A 156 -10.09 7.31 -24.13
C ASP A 156 -8.60 7.03 -23.94
N ASN A 157 -8.14 6.90 -22.67
CA ASN A 157 -6.72 6.76 -22.35
C ASN A 157 -6.32 5.36 -21.87
N PHE A 158 -7.26 4.49 -21.53
CA PHE A 158 -6.99 3.15 -21.03
C PHE A 158 -7.71 2.08 -21.83
N LEU A 159 -7.08 0.93 -22.03
CA LEU A 159 -7.73 -0.24 -22.60
C LEU A 159 -8.82 -0.75 -21.64
N PRO A 160 -10.00 -1.17 -22.13
CA PRO A 160 -11.10 -1.63 -21.27
C PRO A 160 -10.69 -2.74 -20.32
N ASN A 161 -9.97 -3.75 -20.78
CA ASN A 161 -9.48 -4.86 -19.95
C ASN A 161 -8.45 -4.45 -18.90
N VAL A 162 -7.80 -3.29 -19.07
CA VAL A 162 -6.90 -2.71 -18.05
C VAL A 162 -7.70 -1.95 -17.01
N LEU A 163 -8.72 -1.18 -17.43
CA LEU A 163 -9.65 -0.53 -16.51
C LEU A 163 -10.36 -1.53 -15.60
N ASP A 164 -10.80 -2.66 -16.15
CA ASP A 164 -11.49 -3.73 -15.42
C ASP A 164 -10.65 -4.27 -14.24
N LEU A 165 -9.32 -4.17 -14.29
CA LEU A 165 -8.45 -4.57 -13.18
C LEU A 165 -8.56 -3.67 -11.94
N ALA A 166 -9.10 -2.47 -12.09
CA ALA A 166 -9.33 -1.52 -11.00
C ALA A 166 -10.82 -1.37 -10.65
N VAL A 167 -11.64 -2.33 -11.07
CA VAL A 167 -13.07 -2.45 -10.72
C VAL A 167 -13.22 -3.45 -9.57
N ASN A 168 -13.97 -3.08 -8.53
CA ASN A 168 -14.26 -3.97 -7.42
C ASN A 168 -15.38 -4.98 -7.74
N SER A 169 -15.69 -5.88 -6.80
CA SER A 169 -16.75 -6.90 -6.95
C SER A 169 -18.15 -6.32 -7.18
N ASP A 170 -18.37 -5.06 -6.80
CA ASP A 170 -19.65 -4.35 -7.01
C ASP A 170 -19.73 -3.63 -8.36
N GLY A 171 -18.71 -3.73 -9.19
CA GLY A 171 -18.65 -3.09 -10.51
C GLY A 171 -18.26 -1.61 -10.46
N VAL A 172 -17.68 -1.13 -9.36
CA VAL A 172 -17.25 0.27 -9.21
C VAL A 172 -15.78 0.41 -9.59
N GLN A 173 -15.47 1.40 -10.43
CA GLN A 173 -14.09 1.79 -10.73
C GLN A 173 -13.45 2.45 -9.50
N VAL A 174 -12.66 1.71 -8.74
CA VAL A 174 -12.09 2.18 -7.46
C VAL A 174 -10.88 3.09 -7.66
N GLY A 175 -10.12 2.87 -8.72
CA GLY A 175 -8.89 3.60 -8.97
C GLY A 175 -8.55 3.69 -10.45
N ILE A 176 -7.46 4.40 -10.75
CA ILE A 176 -6.86 4.46 -12.09
C ILE A 176 -5.72 3.44 -12.14
N PRO A 177 -5.67 2.54 -13.13
CA PRO A 177 -4.56 1.61 -13.30
C PRO A 177 -3.23 2.36 -13.46
N TYR A 178 -2.27 2.05 -12.61
CA TYR A 178 -0.94 2.69 -12.61
C TYR A 178 0.11 1.82 -13.32
N SER A 179 0.15 0.54 -12.96
CA SER A 179 1.09 -0.42 -13.53
C SER A 179 0.48 -1.80 -13.62
N LEU A 180 0.91 -2.57 -14.61
CA LEU A 180 0.46 -3.94 -14.85
C LEU A 180 1.66 -4.86 -14.97
N SER A 181 1.65 -5.93 -14.18
CA SER A 181 2.63 -7.02 -14.30
C SER A 181 2.02 -8.20 -15.04
N SER A 182 2.80 -8.77 -15.94
CA SER A 182 2.40 -9.98 -16.66
C SER A 182 3.46 -11.06 -16.45
N PRO A 183 3.08 -12.26 -15.98
CA PRO A 183 4.03 -13.37 -15.86
C PRO A 183 4.44 -13.84 -17.25
N VAL A 184 5.73 -14.13 -17.43
CA VAL A 184 6.28 -14.67 -18.65
C VAL A 184 7.19 -15.88 -18.33
N LEU A 185 7.20 -16.85 -19.22
CA LEU A 185 8.10 -17.99 -19.12
C LEU A 185 9.34 -17.74 -20.00
N TYR A 186 10.49 -17.62 -19.37
CA TYR A 186 11.77 -17.60 -20.07
C TYR A 186 12.24 -19.04 -20.32
N ILE A 187 12.62 -19.33 -21.55
CA ILE A 187 13.13 -20.65 -21.95
C ILE A 187 14.57 -20.53 -22.47
N ASN A 188 15.41 -21.51 -22.10
CA ASN A 188 16.72 -21.68 -22.70
C ASN A 188 16.59 -22.63 -23.88
N ARG A 189 16.64 -22.09 -25.10
CA ARG A 189 16.43 -22.86 -26.33
C ARG A 189 17.51 -23.88 -26.57
N ASP A 190 18.75 -23.59 -26.17
CA ASP A 190 19.87 -24.54 -26.37
C ASP A 190 19.69 -25.77 -25.47
N LEU A 191 19.27 -25.59 -24.21
CA LEU A 191 18.96 -26.71 -23.31
C LEU A 191 17.78 -27.56 -23.83
N LEU A 192 16.73 -26.89 -24.33
CA LEU A 192 15.61 -27.64 -24.94
C LEU A 192 16.06 -28.49 -26.13
N LYS A 193 16.91 -27.94 -26.98
CA LYS A 193 17.48 -28.65 -28.12
C LYS A 193 18.35 -29.82 -27.70
N GLU A 194 19.22 -29.63 -26.72
CA GLU A 194 20.05 -30.71 -26.16
C GLU A 194 19.22 -31.85 -25.58
N ALA A 195 18.09 -31.50 -24.92
CA ALA A 195 17.13 -32.48 -24.40
C ALA A 195 16.21 -33.08 -25.47
N GLY A 196 16.38 -32.73 -26.76
CA GLY A 196 15.53 -33.24 -27.85
C GLY A 196 14.10 -32.71 -27.84
N LEU A 197 13.87 -31.57 -27.16
CA LEU A 197 12.58 -30.90 -27.03
C LEU A 197 12.39 -29.78 -28.07
N SER A 198 11.16 -29.33 -28.27
CA SER A 198 10.86 -28.24 -29.19
C SER A 198 11.50 -26.92 -28.70
N GLU A 199 12.25 -26.24 -29.54
CA GLU A 199 12.86 -24.94 -29.28
C GLU A 199 11.82 -23.81 -29.21
N GLU A 200 10.56 -24.05 -29.63
CA GLU A 200 9.45 -23.12 -29.45
C GLU A 200 8.97 -23.04 -27.98
N GLY A 201 9.40 -23.98 -27.13
CA GLY A 201 8.99 -24.11 -25.74
C GLY A 201 7.61 -24.73 -25.56
N PRO A 202 7.21 -24.95 -24.29
CA PRO A 202 5.94 -25.55 -23.95
C PRO A 202 4.78 -24.61 -24.25
N LYS A 203 3.64 -25.17 -24.63
CA LYS A 203 2.40 -24.44 -24.93
C LYS A 203 1.34 -24.59 -23.85
N THR A 204 1.47 -25.60 -22.98
CA THR A 204 0.54 -25.86 -21.86
C THR A 204 1.32 -26.09 -20.57
N TRP A 205 0.62 -26.06 -19.45
CA TRP A 205 1.24 -26.33 -18.15
C TRP A 205 1.70 -27.79 -18.00
N GLU A 206 1.01 -28.73 -18.63
CA GLU A 206 1.40 -30.15 -18.71
C GLU A 206 2.71 -30.31 -19.49
N GLU A 207 2.86 -29.55 -20.58
CA GLU A 207 4.10 -29.52 -21.33
C GLU A 207 5.23 -28.88 -20.54
N VAL A 208 4.96 -27.83 -19.72
CA VAL A 208 5.96 -27.24 -18.82
C VAL A 208 6.49 -28.30 -17.84
N ASP A 209 5.61 -29.07 -17.19
CA ASP A 209 6.03 -30.14 -16.27
C ASP A 209 6.83 -31.22 -16.99
N SER A 210 6.37 -31.68 -18.17
CA SER A 210 7.05 -32.67 -18.98
C SER A 210 8.43 -32.21 -19.43
N PHE A 211 8.55 -31.00 -19.96
CA PHE A 211 9.82 -30.42 -20.42
C PHE A 211 10.81 -30.26 -19.27
N ALA A 212 10.32 -29.77 -18.12
CA ALA A 212 11.14 -29.58 -16.92
C ALA A 212 11.74 -30.92 -16.44
N ARG A 213 10.98 -32.01 -16.48
CA ARG A 213 11.49 -33.38 -16.13
C ARG A 213 12.55 -33.82 -17.09
N THR A 214 12.30 -33.70 -18.41
CA THR A 214 13.24 -34.13 -19.44
C THR A 214 14.56 -33.36 -19.41
N VAL A 215 14.56 -32.09 -19.10
CA VAL A 215 15.77 -31.26 -18.97
C VAL A 215 16.58 -31.59 -17.71
N GLN A 216 15.97 -32.20 -16.68
CA GLN A 216 16.66 -32.61 -15.44
C GLN A 216 17.36 -33.96 -15.54
N GLU A 217 17.02 -34.80 -16.52
CA GLU A 217 17.66 -36.11 -16.79
C GLU A 217 18.95 -35.96 -17.60
#